data_caf2b2bf798c5323fc12e5227ab8eb38
#
_entry.id   caf2b2bf798c5323fc12e5227ab8eb38
#
_cell.length_a   1.000
_cell.length_b   1.000
_cell.length_c   1.000
_cell.angle_alpha   90.00
_cell.angle_beta   90.00
_cell.angle_gamma   90.00
#
_symmetry.space_group_name_H-M   'P 1'
#
loop_
_entity.id
_entity.type
_entity.pdbx_description
1 polymer ?
#
loop_
_entity_poly.entity_id
_entity_poly.type
_entity_poly.pdbx_seq_one_letter_code
_entity_poly.pdbx_strand_id
1 'polypeptide(L)'
;LREALRIARDEFGVRAVRAHGILCDDLGVYTESLGRPVYSFEGVDRVYDGLMEVGLRPVVELSFMPAALARDPSKTVFTWEGIISPPRSWSRWRDLVRALADHLLQRYGEDEVTGHWAFEVWNEPNLGGFWSGTPEEYFRLYDTSAGAIKSVHPGLRVGGPASAAANWVRQLLAHVGGSGAPLDFVSSHVYGNVPLDLRPALAAAGREGTPIWWTEWGATPSHFNQVGDTVFAAAFLLRGMASALGRVGALSHWVASDHFEELGEPPKLFHGGFGLLSVGNLRKPRYWALALLARLGPHRLLVDVTGDGALGLVDALAARHDDGRIGVLAWNGTLDQGKVSGDPLLSRAVRVCVSVPAGASYTVRHYRIDAGHSNIVPAWEQMSHGAAWPSSSQWPVLHEANRLDELVPPERVAAAGGVVELAFELPMPGVSYVELAP
;
A
#
# COMPACT_ATOMS: atom_id res chain seq x y z
N LEU A 1 8.75 -10.51 9.58
CA LEU A 1 7.52 -9.96 8.98
C LEU A 1 6.50 -9.50 10.05
N ARG A 2 6.13 -10.31 11.06
CA ARG A 2 5.18 -9.91 12.14
C ARG A 2 5.59 -8.59 12.81
N GLU A 3 6.87 -8.40 13.10
CA GLU A 3 7.38 -7.17 13.70
C GLU A 3 7.23 -5.97 12.73
N ALA A 4 7.53 -6.15 11.44
CA ALA A 4 7.33 -5.14 10.42
C ALA A 4 5.86 -4.69 10.34
N LEU A 5 4.92 -5.64 10.43
CA LEU A 5 3.49 -5.34 10.42
C LEU A 5 3.03 -4.59 11.69
N ARG A 6 3.58 -4.96 12.88
CA ARG A 6 3.31 -4.20 14.12
C ARG A 6 3.81 -2.76 14.01
N ILE A 7 5.05 -2.58 13.55
CA ILE A 7 5.63 -1.25 13.33
C ILE A 7 4.71 -0.42 12.42
N ALA A 8 4.27 -0.96 11.28
CA ALA A 8 3.41 -0.27 10.34
C ALA A 8 2.04 0.08 10.95
N ARG A 9 1.44 -0.85 11.71
CA ARG A 9 0.18 -0.59 12.41
C ARG A 9 0.32 0.52 13.47
N ASP A 10 1.36 0.42 14.30
CA ASP A 10 1.50 1.28 15.49
C ASP A 10 1.96 2.68 15.12
N GLU A 11 2.82 2.83 14.11
CA GLU A 11 3.43 4.11 13.77
C GLU A 11 2.63 4.91 12.72
N PHE A 12 1.86 4.27 11.83
CA PHE A 12 1.03 5.00 10.86
C PHE A 12 -0.34 4.38 10.55
N GLY A 13 -0.80 3.44 11.38
CA GLY A 13 -2.20 3.04 11.40
C GLY A 13 -2.65 2.16 10.26
N VAL A 14 -1.78 1.29 9.71
CA VAL A 14 -2.20 0.22 8.77
C VAL A 14 -3.30 -0.61 9.42
N ARG A 15 -4.35 -0.93 8.67
CA ARG A 15 -5.53 -1.65 9.17
C ARG A 15 -5.71 -3.02 8.53
N ALA A 16 -5.27 -3.17 7.29
CA ALA A 16 -5.48 -4.39 6.52
C ALA A 16 -4.23 -4.80 5.74
N VAL A 17 -4.13 -6.08 5.45
CA VAL A 17 -3.07 -6.69 4.64
C VAL A 17 -3.70 -7.49 3.52
N ARG A 18 -3.22 -7.30 2.31
CA ARG A 18 -3.46 -8.12 1.15
C ARG A 18 -2.17 -8.86 0.81
N ALA A 19 -2.28 -10.12 0.48
CA ALA A 19 -1.14 -10.94 0.07
C ALA A 19 -1.57 -12.00 -0.94
N HIS A 20 -0.66 -12.38 -1.82
CA HIS A 20 -0.87 -13.43 -2.81
C HIS A 20 -0.89 -14.82 -2.20
N GLY A 21 -1.58 -15.75 -2.86
CA GLY A 21 -1.35 -17.16 -2.73
C GLY A 21 -2.06 -17.87 -1.59
N ILE A 22 -3.15 -17.32 -1.02
CA ILE A 22 -3.87 -17.98 0.07
C ILE A 22 -4.46 -19.35 -0.31
N LEU A 23 -4.59 -19.65 -1.60
CA LEU A 23 -5.08 -20.93 -2.11
C LEU A 23 -3.97 -21.84 -2.67
N CYS A 24 -2.69 -21.45 -2.54
CA CYS A 24 -1.57 -22.25 -3.05
C CYS A 24 -1.38 -23.58 -2.31
N ASP A 25 -0.76 -24.54 -2.98
CA ASP A 25 -0.60 -25.91 -2.47
C ASP A 25 0.25 -26.02 -1.22
N ASP A 26 1.19 -25.10 -0.98
CA ASP A 26 2.01 -25.05 0.25
C ASP A 26 1.19 -24.70 1.50
N LEU A 27 0.00 -24.13 1.35
CA LEU A 27 -0.98 -23.97 2.42
C LEU A 27 -1.92 -25.18 2.59
N GLY A 28 -1.88 -26.12 1.64
CA GLY A 28 -2.63 -27.38 1.69
C GLY A 28 -4.15 -27.24 1.56
N VAL A 29 -4.62 -26.15 0.95
CA VAL A 29 -6.05 -25.77 0.96
C VAL A 29 -6.95 -26.74 0.22
N TYR A 30 -6.44 -27.34 -0.89
CA TYR A 30 -7.22 -28.21 -1.76
C TYR A 30 -6.42 -29.41 -2.22
N THR A 31 -6.95 -30.60 -1.98
CA THR A 31 -6.45 -31.85 -2.55
C THR A 31 -7.61 -32.69 -3.06
N GLU A 32 -7.31 -33.81 -3.73
CA GLU A 32 -8.31 -34.78 -4.14
C GLU A 32 -7.96 -36.17 -3.64
N SER A 33 -8.93 -36.84 -3.03
CA SER A 33 -8.83 -38.24 -2.61
C SER A 33 -9.93 -39.06 -3.30
N LEU A 34 -9.58 -40.09 -4.02
CA LEU A 34 -10.50 -40.93 -4.80
C LEU A 34 -11.45 -40.11 -5.69
N GLY A 35 -10.94 -39.03 -6.30
CA GLY A 35 -11.67 -38.14 -7.16
C GLY A 35 -12.63 -37.16 -6.43
N ARG A 36 -12.59 -37.11 -5.12
CA ARG A 36 -13.38 -36.19 -4.29
C ARG A 36 -12.53 -35.05 -3.74
N PRO A 37 -13.05 -33.79 -3.72
CA PRO A 37 -12.37 -32.67 -3.09
C PRO A 37 -12.16 -32.93 -1.61
N VAL A 38 -10.99 -32.55 -1.11
CA VAL A 38 -10.65 -32.50 0.32
C VAL A 38 -10.12 -31.09 0.60
N TYR A 39 -10.72 -30.40 1.56
CA TYR A 39 -10.34 -29.06 1.97
C TYR A 39 -9.64 -29.10 3.33
N SER A 40 -8.56 -28.34 3.48
CA SER A 40 -7.92 -28.08 4.78
C SER A 40 -7.57 -26.60 4.84
N PHE A 41 -7.97 -25.92 5.90
CA PHE A 41 -7.71 -24.49 6.07
C PHE A 41 -6.71 -24.18 7.17
N GLU A 42 -5.99 -25.19 7.69
CA GLU A 42 -4.96 -24.98 8.72
C GLU A 42 -3.85 -24.03 8.27
N GLY A 43 -3.47 -24.06 6.98
CA GLY A 43 -2.51 -23.14 6.39
C GLY A 43 -3.02 -21.70 6.38
N VAL A 44 -4.27 -21.53 5.96
CA VAL A 44 -4.99 -20.24 5.95
C VAL A 44 -5.12 -19.69 7.37
N ASP A 45 -5.50 -20.55 8.32
CA ASP A 45 -5.64 -20.18 9.74
C ASP A 45 -4.33 -19.63 10.30
N ARG A 46 -3.19 -20.32 10.07
CA ARG A 46 -1.88 -19.82 10.53
C ARG A 46 -1.55 -18.42 10.00
N VAL A 47 -1.91 -18.12 8.75
CA VAL A 47 -1.68 -16.80 8.14
C VAL A 47 -2.59 -15.75 8.78
N TYR A 48 -3.88 -16.01 8.84
CA TYR A 48 -4.85 -15.02 9.30
C TYR A 48 -4.88 -14.86 10.81
N ASP A 49 -4.69 -15.92 11.59
CA ASP A 49 -4.45 -15.80 13.03
C ASP A 49 -3.24 -14.90 13.31
N GLY A 50 -2.15 -15.07 12.54
CA GLY A 50 -0.98 -14.21 12.66
C GLY A 50 -1.24 -12.73 12.33
N LEU A 51 -2.16 -12.40 11.41
CA LEU A 51 -2.61 -11.03 11.17
C LEU A 51 -3.50 -10.52 12.31
N MET A 52 -4.45 -11.33 12.75
CA MET A 52 -5.36 -10.98 13.86
C MET A 52 -4.60 -10.74 15.17
N GLU A 53 -3.59 -11.54 15.49
CA GLU A 53 -2.70 -11.35 16.65
C GLU A 53 -1.99 -9.98 16.65
N VAL A 54 -1.67 -9.45 15.47
CA VAL A 54 -1.09 -8.10 15.35
C VAL A 54 -2.15 -7.02 15.11
N GLY A 55 -3.46 -7.34 15.21
CA GLY A 55 -4.55 -6.38 15.07
C GLY A 55 -4.82 -5.92 13.65
N LEU A 56 -4.42 -6.69 12.64
CA LEU A 56 -4.64 -6.42 11.23
C LEU A 56 -5.68 -7.36 10.64
N ARG A 57 -6.39 -6.93 9.58
CA ARG A 57 -7.42 -7.71 8.90
C ARG A 57 -6.96 -8.08 7.49
N PRO A 58 -7.33 -9.25 6.98
CA PRO A 58 -7.02 -9.62 5.61
C PRO A 58 -7.96 -8.96 4.60
N VAL A 59 -7.41 -8.57 3.45
CA VAL A 59 -8.12 -8.60 2.19
C VAL A 59 -7.81 -9.95 1.56
N VAL A 60 -8.81 -10.83 1.51
CA VAL A 60 -8.67 -12.22 1.05
C VAL A 60 -8.58 -12.23 -0.46
N GLU A 61 -7.36 -12.29 -0.99
CA GLU A 61 -7.14 -12.45 -2.43
C GLU A 61 -7.31 -13.91 -2.81
N LEU A 62 -8.28 -14.23 -3.66
CA LEU A 62 -8.55 -15.60 -4.10
C LEU A 62 -7.57 -16.03 -5.19
N SER A 63 -6.32 -16.28 -4.81
CA SER A 63 -5.21 -16.74 -5.65
C SER A 63 -4.26 -17.67 -4.87
N PHE A 64 -3.39 -18.41 -5.50
CA PHE A 64 -3.46 -18.83 -6.88
C PHE A 64 -4.15 -20.18 -6.98
N MET A 65 -4.25 -20.77 -8.20
CA MET A 65 -5.02 -22.00 -8.42
C MET A 65 -4.33 -23.21 -7.76
N PRO A 66 -5.01 -24.02 -6.94
CA PRO A 66 -4.44 -25.29 -6.48
C PRO A 66 -4.13 -26.22 -7.64
N ALA A 67 -2.99 -26.95 -7.63
CA ALA A 67 -2.54 -27.81 -8.74
C ALA A 67 -3.57 -28.87 -9.11
N ALA A 68 -4.18 -29.51 -8.10
CA ALA A 68 -5.22 -30.53 -8.34
C ALA A 68 -6.50 -29.95 -8.98
N LEU A 69 -6.70 -28.63 -8.95
CA LEU A 69 -7.85 -27.95 -9.57
C LEU A 69 -7.47 -27.22 -10.86
N ALA A 70 -6.21 -26.98 -11.11
CA ALA A 70 -5.73 -26.27 -12.29
C ALA A 70 -6.01 -27.04 -13.59
N ARG A 71 -6.35 -26.32 -14.66
CA ARG A 71 -6.46 -26.87 -16.00
C ARG A 71 -5.08 -27.21 -16.57
N ASP A 72 -4.10 -26.34 -16.32
CA ASP A 72 -2.71 -26.53 -16.69
C ASP A 72 -1.78 -26.09 -15.53
N PRO A 73 -1.35 -27.02 -14.68
CA PRO A 73 -0.52 -26.69 -13.53
C PRO A 73 0.91 -26.26 -13.89
N SER A 74 1.32 -26.37 -15.15
CA SER A 74 2.64 -25.89 -15.60
C SER A 74 2.71 -24.37 -15.84
N LYS A 75 1.57 -23.68 -15.80
CA LYS A 75 1.49 -22.23 -15.95
C LYS A 75 1.65 -21.57 -14.58
N THR A 76 2.83 -21.09 -14.30
CA THR A 76 3.18 -20.56 -12.98
C THR A 76 3.76 -19.14 -13.04
N VAL A 77 3.76 -18.47 -11.91
CA VAL A 77 4.37 -17.16 -11.66
C VAL A 77 5.20 -17.22 -10.38
N PHE A 78 6.21 -16.36 -10.28
CA PHE A 78 7.13 -16.26 -9.15
C PHE A 78 8.03 -17.50 -8.96
N THR A 79 9.04 -17.38 -8.11
CA THR A 79 9.98 -18.48 -7.80
C THR A 79 9.33 -19.59 -6.99
N TRP A 80 8.22 -19.31 -6.29
CA TRP A 80 7.43 -20.29 -5.53
C TRP A 80 6.25 -20.89 -6.33
N GLU A 81 6.29 -20.74 -7.67
CA GLU A 81 5.46 -21.44 -8.65
C GLU A 81 3.93 -21.31 -8.43
N GLY A 82 3.44 -20.12 -8.09
CA GLY A 82 1.99 -19.86 -8.02
C GLY A 82 1.29 -20.14 -9.34
N ILE A 83 0.27 -21.02 -9.37
CA ILE A 83 -0.35 -21.49 -10.61
C ILE A 83 -1.39 -20.50 -11.11
N ILE A 84 -1.20 -19.98 -12.32
CA ILE A 84 -2.01 -18.93 -12.97
C ILE A 84 -3.05 -19.45 -13.97
N SER A 85 -3.34 -20.75 -13.93
CA SER A 85 -4.28 -21.40 -14.84
C SER A 85 -5.73 -21.27 -14.39
N PRO A 86 -6.70 -21.16 -15.30
CA PRO A 86 -8.11 -21.38 -14.98
C PRO A 86 -8.37 -22.76 -14.34
N PRO A 87 -9.46 -22.89 -13.57
CA PRO A 87 -9.83 -24.18 -12.99
C PRO A 87 -10.27 -25.14 -14.10
N ARG A 88 -9.92 -26.42 -13.97
CA ARG A 88 -10.45 -27.50 -14.82
C ARG A 88 -11.92 -27.82 -14.54
N SER A 89 -12.44 -27.40 -13.37
CA SER A 89 -13.85 -27.57 -12.96
C SER A 89 -14.35 -26.34 -12.24
N TRP A 90 -15.24 -25.60 -12.87
CA TRP A 90 -15.87 -24.40 -12.30
C TRP A 90 -16.74 -24.70 -11.07
N SER A 91 -17.39 -25.86 -11.01
CA SER A 91 -18.17 -26.27 -9.85
C SER A 91 -17.26 -26.54 -8.63
N ARG A 92 -16.11 -27.19 -8.83
CA ARG A 92 -15.14 -27.42 -7.75
C ARG A 92 -14.49 -26.13 -7.25
N TRP A 93 -14.20 -25.21 -8.17
CA TRP A 93 -13.76 -23.86 -7.79
C TRP A 93 -14.80 -23.13 -6.94
N ARG A 94 -16.06 -23.12 -7.40
CA ARG A 94 -17.17 -22.57 -6.61
C ARG A 94 -17.23 -23.18 -5.21
N ASP A 95 -17.13 -24.50 -5.12
CA ASP A 95 -17.28 -25.22 -3.86
C ASP A 95 -16.09 -24.97 -2.93
N LEU A 96 -14.86 -24.80 -3.47
CA LEU A 96 -13.69 -24.40 -2.71
C LEU A 96 -13.85 -22.97 -2.13
N VAL A 97 -14.22 -22.00 -2.98
CA VAL A 97 -14.40 -20.60 -2.54
C VAL A 97 -15.52 -20.52 -1.49
N ARG A 98 -16.61 -21.27 -1.67
CA ARG A 98 -17.69 -21.33 -0.70
C ARG A 98 -17.22 -21.94 0.62
N ALA A 99 -16.47 -23.04 0.58
CA ALA A 99 -15.93 -23.70 1.77
C ALA A 99 -14.97 -22.80 2.54
N LEU A 100 -14.09 -22.05 1.82
CA LEU A 100 -13.20 -21.07 2.44
C LEU A 100 -14.02 -19.95 3.12
N ALA A 101 -14.97 -19.34 2.43
CA ALA A 101 -15.76 -18.25 2.98
C ALA A 101 -16.58 -18.69 4.21
N ASP A 102 -17.16 -19.89 4.17
CA ASP A 102 -17.89 -20.48 5.29
C ASP A 102 -16.97 -20.76 6.49
N HIS A 103 -15.78 -21.34 6.23
CA HIS A 103 -14.77 -21.58 7.26
C HIS A 103 -14.32 -20.29 7.97
N LEU A 104 -14.02 -19.24 7.19
CA LEU A 104 -13.58 -17.95 7.74
C LEU A 104 -14.70 -17.32 8.59
N LEU A 105 -15.94 -17.37 8.12
CA LEU A 105 -17.09 -16.86 8.87
C LEU A 105 -17.29 -17.63 10.20
N GLN A 106 -17.19 -18.96 10.18
CA GLN A 106 -17.33 -19.79 11.37
C GLN A 106 -16.18 -19.59 12.36
N ARG A 107 -14.94 -19.43 11.87
CA ARG A 107 -13.77 -19.30 12.72
C ARG A 107 -13.64 -17.93 13.37
N TYR A 108 -13.82 -16.86 12.60
CA TYR A 108 -13.57 -15.49 13.06
C TYR A 108 -14.83 -14.75 13.50
N GLY A 109 -15.99 -15.28 13.18
CA GLY A 109 -17.31 -14.71 13.54
C GLY A 109 -17.88 -13.78 12.46
N GLU A 110 -19.20 -13.74 12.42
CA GLU A 110 -19.95 -12.99 11.41
C GLU A 110 -19.64 -11.50 11.44
N ASP A 111 -19.69 -10.87 12.63
CA ASP A 111 -19.45 -9.43 12.79
C ASP A 111 -18.04 -9.02 12.34
N GLU A 112 -17.01 -9.82 12.67
CA GLU A 112 -15.64 -9.56 12.28
C GLU A 112 -15.47 -9.66 10.76
N VAL A 113 -15.93 -10.76 10.14
CA VAL A 113 -15.68 -11.01 8.72
C VAL A 113 -16.52 -10.10 7.83
N THR A 114 -17.80 -9.90 8.13
CA THR A 114 -18.66 -9.01 7.34
C THR A 114 -18.33 -7.52 7.55
N GLY A 115 -17.94 -7.15 8.77
CA GLY A 115 -17.62 -5.76 9.12
C GLY A 115 -16.25 -5.29 8.63
N HIS A 116 -15.25 -6.17 8.60
CA HIS A 116 -13.86 -5.74 8.45
C HIS A 116 -13.10 -6.40 7.30
N TRP A 117 -13.51 -7.59 6.82
CA TRP A 117 -12.81 -8.32 5.75
C TRP A 117 -13.43 -8.03 4.39
N ALA A 118 -12.69 -8.38 3.34
CA ALA A 118 -13.19 -8.36 1.97
C ALA A 118 -12.52 -9.47 1.15
N PHE A 119 -13.20 -9.91 0.11
CA PHE A 119 -12.71 -10.92 -0.83
C PHE A 119 -12.42 -10.25 -2.16
N GLU A 120 -11.22 -10.40 -2.67
CA GLU A 120 -10.79 -9.92 -3.98
C GLU A 120 -10.58 -11.11 -4.92
N VAL A 121 -11.16 -11.03 -6.11
CA VAL A 121 -11.12 -12.16 -7.04
C VAL A 121 -9.88 -12.05 -7.92
N TRP A 122 -8.86 -12.86 -7.59
CA TRP A 122 -7.61 -13.02 -8.33
C TRP A 122 -6.63 -11.83 -8.17
N ASN A 123 -5.50 -11.90 -8.93
CA ASN A 123 -4.49 -10.86 -9.06
C ASN A 123 -4.16 -10.61 -10.55
N GLU A 124 -4.23 -9.36 -10.99
CA GLU A 124 -3.81 -8.85 -12.30
C GLU A 124 -4.17 -9.75 -13.50
N PRO A 125 -5.44 -10.18 -13.65
CA PRO A 125 -5.85 -11.14 -14.67
C PRO A 125 -5.72 -10.61 -16.10
N ASN A 126 -5.49 -9.31 -16.26
CA ASN A 126 -5.24 -8.67 -17.54
C ASN A 126 -3.79 -8.83 -18.03
N LEU A 127 -2.91 -9.42 -17.22
CA LEU A 127 -1.52 -9.72 -17.56
C LEU A 127 -1.34 -11.22 -17.76
N GLY A 128 -0.75 -11.62 -18.90
CA GLY A 128 -0.47 -13.02 -19.20
C GLY A 128 0.50 -13.70 -18.23
N GLY A 129 1.24 -12.91 -17.42
CA GLY A 129 2.09 -13.41 -16.34
C GLY A 129 1.32 -13.80 -15.08
N PHE A 130 0.03 -13.42 -14.95
CA PHE A 130 -0.81 -13.70 -13.78
C PHE A 130 -2.11 -14.46 -14.12
N TRP A 131 -2.45 -14.56 -15.40
CA TRP A 131 -3.62 -15.31 -15.87
C TRP A 131 -3.37 -15.92 -17.24
N SER A 132 -3.44 -17.24 -17.33
CA SER A 132 -3.24 -17.96 -18.59
C SER A 132 -4.55 -18.26 -19.35
N GLY A 133 -5.69 -17.84 -18.81
CA GLY A 133 -7.00 -17.94 -19.44
C GLY A 133 -7.37 -16.74 -20.29
N THR A 134 -8.58 -16.76 -20.86
CA THR A 134 -9.15 -15.62 -21.60
C THR A 134 -9.81 -14.60 -20.66
N PRO A 135 -10.13 -13.37 -21.13
CA PRO A 135 -10.93 -12.41 -20.38
C PRO A 135 -12.30 -12.97 -19.96
N GLU A 136 -12.98 -13.72 -20.84
CA GLU A 136 -14.28 -14.32 -20.56
C GLU A 136 -14.17 -15.39 -19.47
N GLU A 137 -13.08 -16.13 -19.44
CA GLU A 137 -12.82 -17.11 -18.38
C GLU A 137 -12.55 -16.42 -17.04
N TYR A 138 -11.90 -15.25 -17.05
CA TYR A 138 -11.75 -14.45 -15.84
C TYR A 138 -13.10 -13.91 -15.34
N PHE A 139 -13.95 -13.38 -16.21
CA PHE A 139 -15.28 -12.92 -15.80
C PHE A 139 -16.15 -14.08 -15.28
N ARG A 140 -16.00 -15.26 -15.83
CA ARG A 140 -16.62 -16.48 -15.28
C ARG A 140 -16.04 -16.84 -13.91
N LEU A 141 -14.73 -16.69 -13.71
CA LEU A 141 -14.09 -16.88 -12.39
C LEU A 141 -14.68 -15.90 -11.37
N TYR A 142 -14.81 -14.63 -11.77
CA TYR A 142 -15.40 -13.58 -10.95
C TYR A 142 -16.84 -13.94 -10.54
N ASP A 143 -17.72 -14.21 -11.50
CA ASP A 143 -19.13 -14.56 -11.23
C ASP A 143 -19.25 -15.77 -10.31
N THR A 144 -18.44 -16.81 -10.58
CA THR A 144 -18.45 -18.05 -9.80
C THR A 144 -18.00 -17.78 -8.36
N SER A 145 -16.95 -16.97 -8.17
CA SER A 145 -16.41 -16.63 -6.86
C SER A 145 -17.37 -15.71 -6.08
N ALA A 146 -17.85 -14.65 -6.71
CA ALA A 146 -18.76 -13.69 -6.09
C ALA A 146 -20.09 -14.36 -5.67
N GLY A 147 -20.64 -15.20 -6.54
CA GLY A 147 -21.84 -16.00 -6.23
C GLY A 147 -21.61 -16.97 -5.09
N ALA A 148 -20.45 -17.65 -5.04
CA ALA A 148 -20.09 -18.56 -3.96
C ALA A 148 -20.01 -17.84 -2.60
N ILE A 149 -19.31 -16.72 -2.54
CA ILE A 149 -19.15 -15.89 -1.34
C ILE A 149 -20.52 -15.39 -0.84
N LYS A 150 -21.32 -14.80 -1.71
CA LYS A 150 -22.66 -14.29 -1.35
C LYS A 150 -23.65 -15.39 -0.96
N SER A 151 -23.44 -16.62 -1.44
CA SER A 151 -24.25 -17.78 -1.02
C SER A 151 -23.99 -18.22 0.43
N VAL A 152 -22.82 -17.90 0.99
CA VAL A 152 -22.48 -18.14 2.40
C VAL A 152 -23.13 -17.07 3.27
N HIS A 153 -22.86 -15.79 2.98
CA HIS A 153 -23.50 -14.69 3.69
C HIS A 153 -23.59 -13.44 2.82
N PRO A 154 -24.76 -12.78 2.69
CA PRO A 154 -24.94 -11.63 1.81
C PRO A 154 -24.12 -10.40 2.21
N GLY A 155 -23.72 -10.28 3.49
CA GLY A 155 -22.86 -9.21 4.01
C GLY A 155 -21.38 -9.35 3.70
N LEU A 156 -20.91 -10.50 3.21
CA LEU A 156 -19.52 -10.67 2.80
C LEU A 156 -19.22 -9.79 1.58
N ARG A 157 -18.17 -8.98 1.68
CA ARG A 157 -17.80 -8.04 0.62
C ARG A 157 -16.93 -8.72 -0.42
N VAL A 158 -17.28 -8.59 -1.71
CA VAL A 158 -16.50 -9.14 -2.83
C VAL A 158 -16.30 -8.10 -3.93
N GLY A 159 -15.10 -8.07 -4.50
CA GLY A 159 -14.75 -7.13 -5.56
C GLY A 159 -13.62 -7.61 -6.47
N GLY A 160 -13.25 -6.75 -7.40
CA GLY A 160 -12.23 -6.94 -8.43
C GLY A 160 -12.23 -5.76 -9.40
N PRO A 161 -11.54 -5.87 -10.57
CA PRO A 161 -10.84 -7.03 -11.09
C PRO A 161 -9.40 -7.20 -10.58
N ALA A 162 -8.91 -6.35 -9.66
CA ALA A 162 -7.51 -6.34 -9.23
C ALA A 162 -6.53 -6.24 -10.41
N SER A 163 -6.88 -5.44 -11.41
CA SER A 163 -6.18 -5.39 -12.69
C SER A 163 -5.03 -4.38 -12.70
N ALA A 164 -3.97 -4.69 -13.42
CA ALA A 164 -2.89 -3.73 -13.64
C ALA A 164 -3.37 -2.52 -14.47
N ALA A 165 -2.95 -1.31 -14.05
CA ALA A 165 -3.13 -0.05 -14.76
C ALA A 165 -4.60 0.29 -15.10
N ALA A 166 -5.53 -0.06 -14.20
CA ALA A 166 -6.98 0.12 -14.37
C ALA A 166 -7.59 -0.56 -15.63
N ASN A 167 -6.84 -1.43 -16.29
CA ASN A 167 -7.37 -2.22 -17.38
C ASN A 167 -8.48 -3.16 -16.85
N TRP A 168 -9.40 -3.53 -17.72
CA TRP A 168 -10.56 -4.38 -17.44
C TRP A 168 -11.56 -3.85 -16.39
N VAL A 169 -11.31 -2.71 -15.76
CA VAL A 169 -12.30 -2.11 -14.82
C VAL A 169 -13.61 -1.81 -15.55
N ARG A 170 -13.54 -1.15 -16.72
CA ARG A 170 -14.75 -0.84 -17.52
C ARG A 170 -15.44 -2.11 -18.03
N GLN A 171 -14.65 -3.12 -18.45
CA GLN A 171 -15.16 -4.40 -18.91
C GLN A 171 -15.85 -5.17 -17.78
N LEU A 172 -15.26 -5.21 -16.57
CA LEU A 172 -15.92 -5.82 -15.41
C LEU A 172 -17.21 -5.08 -15.06
N LEU A 173 -17.21 -3.75 -15.05
CA LEU A 173 -18.42 -2.96 -14.79
C LEU A 173 -19.54 -3.27 -15.79
N ALA A 174 -19.22 -3.35 -17.08
CA ALA A 174 -20.16 -3.74 -18.13
C ALA A 174 -20.66 -5.19 -17.93
N HIS A 175 -19.73 -6.11 -17.61
CA HIS A 175 -20.05 -7.52 -17.38
C HIS A 175 -21.02 -7.70 -16.21
N VAL A 176 -20.72 -7.13 -15.03
CA VAL A 176 -21.60 -7.27 -13.85
C VAL A 176 -22.92 -6.52 -14.04
N GLY A 177 -22.95 -5.47 -14.86
CA GLY A 177 -24.18 -4.80 -15.27
C GLY A 177 -25.11 -5.71 -16.09
N GLY A 178 -24.53 -6.58 -16.92
CA GLY A 178 -25.24 -7.54 -17.75
C GLY A 178 -25.57 -8.88 -17.04
N SER A 179 -24.63 -9.41 -16.27
CA SER A 179 -24.78 -10.71 -15.57
C SER A 179 -25.54 -10.59 -14.25
N GLY A 180 -25.56 -9.40 -13.64
CA GLY A 180 -26.10 -9.21 -12.28
C GLY A 180 -25.19 -9.75 -11.17
N ALA A 181 -23.93 -10.08 -11.47
CA ALA A 181 -22.99 -10.57 -10.48
C ALA A 181 -22.73 -9.53 -9.38
N PRO A 182 -22.59 -9.94 -8.12
CA PRO A 182 -22.30 -9.03 -7.01
C PRO A 182 -20.98 -8.31 -7.19
N LEU A 183 -20.94 -6.99 -6.86
CA LEU A 183 -19.72 -6.18 -6.86
C LEU A 183 -19.87 -5.12 -5.76
N ASP A 184 -19.14 -5.30 -4.64
CA ASP A 184 -19.18 -4.40 -3.48
C ASP A 184 -18.09 -3.34 -3.53
N PHE A 185 -17.00 -3.57 -4.24
CA PHE A 185 -15.95 -2.58 -4.52
C PHE A 185 -15.26 -2.87 -5.86
N VAL A 186 -14.72 -1.85 -6.47
CA VAL A 186 -13.84 -1.98 -7.65
C VAL A 186 -12.40 -1.88 -7.18
N SER A 187 -11.53 -2.81 -7.62
CA SER A 187 -10.12 -2.76 -7.32
C SER A 187 -9.24 -2.73 -8.57
N SER A 188 -8.08 -2.12 -8.43
CA SER A 188 -7.05 -2.08 -9.47
C SER A 188 -5.69 -1.73 -8.89
N HIS A 189 -4.65 -1.80 -9.74
CA HIS A 189 -3.27 -1.50 -9.41
C HIS A 189 -2.73 -0.40 -10.31
N VAL A 190 -1.81 0.43 -9.78
CA VAL A 190 -1.03 1.35 -10.59
C VAL A 190 0.34 1.60 -9.97
N TYR A 191 1.36 1.58 -10.83
CA TYR A 191 2.73 1.89 -10.45
C TYR A 191 3.26 3.06 -11.27
N GLY A 192 4.20 3.83 -10.69
CA GLY A 192 4.83 4.98 -11.35
C GLY A 192 3.92 6.18 -11.57
N ASN A 193 2.68 6.13 -11.05
CA ASN A 193 1.71 7.22 -11.14
C ASN A 193 0.91 7.37 -9.84
N VAL A 194 0.18 8.46 -9.70
CA VAL A 194 -0.82 8.61 -8.65
C VAL A 194 -2.04 7.70 -8.91
N PRO A 195 -2.81 7.29 -7.89
CA PRO A 195 -4.06 6.56 -8.09
C PRO A 195 -4.98 7.25 -9.09
N LEU A 196 -5.36 6.52 -10.16
CA LEU A 196 -6.19 7.07 -11.23
C LEU A 196 -7.62 7.35 -10.73
N ASP A 197 -8.31 8.29 -11.35
CA ASP A 197 -9.71 8.57 -11.01
C ASP A 197 -10.66 7.63 -11.76
N LEU A 198 -11.18 6.63 -11.08
CA LEU A 198 -12.14 5.67 -11.63
C LEU A 198 -13.61 6.11 -11.48
N ARG A 199 -13.90 7.23 -10.82
CA ARG A 199 -15.29 7.73 -10.64
C ARG A 199 -16.03 7.96 -11.95
N PRO A 200 -15.40 8.49 -13.03
CA PRO A 200 -16.09 8.60 -14.32
C PRO A 200 -16.49 7.25 -14.93
N ALA A 201 -15.72 6.19 -14.70
CA ALA A 201 -16.06 4.84 -15.17
C ALA A 201 -17.24 4.24 -14.37
N LEU A 202 -17.25 4.46 -13.06
CA LEU A 202 -18.36 4.07 -12.19
C LEU A 202 -19.65 4.81 -12.54
N ALA A 203 -19.59 6.13 -12.74
CA ALA A 203 -20.75 6.93 -13.15
C ALA A 203 -21.33 6.47 -14.48
N ALA A 204 -20.47 6.18 -15.47
CA ALA A 204 -20.90 5.65 -16.76
C ALA A 204 -21.60 4.26 -16.67
N ALA A 205 -21.35 3.53 -15.60
CA ALA A 205 -21.96 2.24 -15.30
C ALA A 205 -23.15 2.34 -14.32
N GLY A 206 -23.55 3.55 -13.87
CA GLY A 206 -24.59 3.75 -12.87
C GLY A 206 -24.25 3.20 -11.49
N ARG A 207 -22.95 3.27 -11.12
CA ARG A 207 -22.41 2.69 -9.87
C ARG A 207 -21.57 3.69 -9.06
N GLU A 208 -21.97 4.96 -9.03
CA GLU A 208 -21.24 6.07 -8.40
C GLU A 208 -20.92 5.84 -6.91
N GLY A 209 -21.76 5.06 -6.21
CA GLY A 209 -21.57 4.72 -4.80
C GLY A 209 -20.61 3.55 -4.54
N THR A 210 -20.12 2.85 -5.57
CA THR A 210 -19.23 1.71 -5.40
C THR A 210 -17.84 2.18 -4.95
N PRO A 211 -17.29 1.69 -3.81
CA PRO A 211 -15.97 2.05 -3.35
C PRO A 211 -14.88 1.67 -4.36
N ILE A 212 -13.87 2.54 -4.48
CA ILE A 212 -12.67 2.31 -5.29
C ILE A 212 -11.53 1.93 -4.36
N TRP A 213 -10.88 0.78 -4.60
CA TRP A 213 -9.74 0.29 -3.85
C TRP A 213 -8.54 0.14 -4.78
N TRP A 214 -7.43 0.75 -4.42
CA TRP A 214 -6.14 0.49 -5.03
C TRP A 214 -5.43 -0.53 -4.16
N THR A 215 -5.56 -1.79 -4.53
CA THR A 215 -5.08 -2.93 -3.73
C THR A 215 -3.61 -3.24 -3.93
N GLU A 216 -2.99 -2.62 -4.96
CA GLU A 216 -1.55 -2.42 -5.06
C GLU A 216 -1.23 -1.05 -5.64
N TRP A 217 -0.21 -0.43 -5.06
CA TRP A 217 0.29 0.86 -5.53
C TRP A 217 1.74 1.09 -5.08
N GLY A 218 2.54 1.71 -5.95
CA GLY A 218 3.92 2.03 -5.66
C GLY A 218 4.62 2.82 -6.75
N ALA A 219 5.87 3.19 -6.51
CA ALA A 219 6.66 3.98 -7.46
C ALA A 219 7.07 3.18 -8.71
N THR A 220 7.21 1.87 -8.62
CA THR A 220 7.66 1.02 -9.72
C THR A 220 7.13 -0.41 -9.55
N PRO A 221 6.75 -1.11 -10.64
CA PRO A 221 6.41 -2.53 -10.59
C PRO A 221 7.66 -3.44 -10.72
N SER A 222 8.84 -2.85 -10.92
CA SER A 222 10.07 -3.60 -11.20
C SER A 222 10.79 -3.96 -9.92
N HIS A 223 11.08 -5.24 -9.72
CA HIS A 223 11.94 -5.73 -8.65
C HIS A 223 13.36 -5.16 -8.79
N PHE A 224 14.05 -5.08 -7.65
CA PHE A 224 15.44 -4.62 -7.58
C PHE A 224 15.68 -3.24 -8.20
N ASN A 225 14.67 -2.39 -8.20
CA ASN A 225 14.75 -1.04 -8.71
C ASN A 225 15.11 -0.06 -7.60
N GLN A 226 16.25 0.62 -7.73
CA GLN A 226 16.78 1.53 -6.72
C GLN A 226 15.83 2.66 -6.29
N VAL A 227 14.84 3.02 -7.11
CA VAL A 227 13.75 3.96 -6.72
C VAL A 227 13.17 3.63 -5.34
N GLY A 228 13.02 2.32 -5.05
CA GLY A 228 12.45 1.84 -3.80
C GLY A 228 13.21 2.25 -2.53
N ASP A 229 14.50 2.55 -2.60
CA ASP A 229 15.34 2.86 -1.45
C ASP A 229 15.67 4.36 -1.32
N THR A 230 15.13 5.20 -2.23
CA THR A 230 15.48 6.62 -2.32
C THR A 230 14.43 7.54 -1.69
N VAL A 231 14.83 8.78 -1.45
CA VAL A 231 13.93 9.87 -1.01
C VAL A 231 12.85 10.18 -2.06
N PHE A 232 13.11 9.91 -3.34
CA PHE A 232 12.10 10.05 -4.40
C PHE A 232 10.80 9.31 -4.05
N ALA A 233 10.90 8.07 -3.54
CA ALA A 233 9.75 7.27 -3.14
C ALA A 233 8.95 7.90 -1.98
N ALA A 234 9.59 8.69 -1.09
CA ALA A 234 8.89 9.40 -0.02
C ALA A 234 7.97 10.50 -0.55
N ALA A 235 8.49 11.38 -1.41
CA ALA A 235 7.68 12.44 -2.04
C ALA A 235 6.60 11.86 -2.97
N PHE A 236 6.93 10.79 -3.71
CA PHE A 236 5.97 10.05 -4.55
C PHE A 236 4.78 9.53 -3.73
N LEU A 237 5.02 8.88 -2.57
CA LEU A 237 3.96 8.37 -1.70
C LEU A 237 3.04 9.49 -1.21
N LEU A 238 3.58 10.61 -0.74
CA LEU A 238 2.77 11.72 -0.25
C LEU A 238 1.88 12.32 -1.35
N ARG A 239 2.44 12.50 -2.55
CA ARG A 239 1.67 12.96 -3.73
C ARG A 239 0.52 12.02 -4.05
N GLY A 240 0.76 10.72 -4.07
CA GLY A 240 -0.28 9.73 -4.34
C GLY A 240 -1.35 9.69 -3.25
N MET A 241 -0.95 9.68 -1.97
CA MET A 241 -1.87 9.72 -0.84
C MET A 241 -2.75 10.98 -0.86
N ALA A 242 -2.14 12.15 -1.08
CA ALA A 242 -2.89 13.41 -1.18
C ALA A 242 -3.89 13.39 -2.35
N SER A 243 -3.48 12.87 -3.51
CA SER A 243 -4.35 12.76 -4.69
C SER A 243 -5.53 11.83 -4.46
N ALA A 244 -5.39 10.83 -3.59
CA ALA A 244 -6.40 9.82 -3.29
C ALA A 244 -7.46 10.30 -2.29
N LEU A 245 -7.19 11.34 -1.52
CA LEU A 245 -8.08 11.85 -0.47
C LEU A 245 -9.48 12.16 -1.00
N GLY A 246 -10.49 11.56 -0.37
CA GLY A 246 -11.91 11.72 -0.73
C GLY A 246 -12.34 11.05 -2.04
N ARG A 247 -11.45 10.28 -2.70
CA ARG A 247 -11.75 9.58 -3.95
C ARG A 247 -11.71 8.07 -3.85
N VAL A 248 -10.94 7.53 -2.90
CA VAL A 248 -10.75 6.09 -2.75
C VAL A 248 -11.12 5.62 -1.35
N GLY A 249 -11.63 4.40 -1.25
CA GLY A 249 -11.96 3.74 0.01
C GLY A 249 -10.76 3.03 0.65
N ALA A 250 -9.82 2.57 -0.17
CA ALA A 250 -8.57 1.94 0.28
C ALA A 250 -7.43 2.22 -0.70
N LEU A 251 -6.22 2.35 -0.14
CA LEU A 251 -4.98 2.50 -0.90
C LEU A 251 -3.89 1.69 -0.21
N SER A 252 -3.44 0.62 -0.87
CA SER A 252 -2.45 -0.31 -0.34
C SER A 252 -1.11 -0.09 -1.03
N HIS A 253 -0.08 0.22 -0.24
CA HIS A 253 1.29 0.23 -0.74
C HIS A 253 1.80 -1.20 -0.91
N TRP A 254 2.44 -1.49 -2.01
CA TRP A 254 3.15 -2.72 -2.29
C TRP A 254 4.63 -2.54 -1.99
N VAL A 255 5.21 -3.12 -0.95
CA VAL A 255 4.72 -3.97 0.15
C VAL A 255 5.17 -3.40 1.53
N ALA A 256 4.80 -4.07 2.64
CA ALA A 256 5.18 -3.61 3.99
C ALA A 256 6.69 -3.78 4.27
N SER A 257 7.31 -4.85 3.80
CA SER A 257 8.68 -5.23 4.16
C SER A 257 9.42 -5.89 2.99
N ASP A 258 10.72 -5.66 2.92
CA ASP A 258 11.63 -6.37 2.00
C ASP A 258 11.85 -7.85 2.36
N HIS A 259 11.24 -8.36 3.42
CA HIS A 259 11.01 -9.79 3.59
C HIS A 259 9.94 -10.26 2.59
N PHE A 260 10.32 -10.35 1.33
CA PHE A 260 9.43 -10.52 0.18
C PHE A 260 10.19 -11.23 -0.95
N GLU A 261 9.73 -12.41 -1.33
CA GLU A 261 10.53 -13.37 -2.08
C GLU A 261 9.89 -13.81 -3.41
N GLU A 262 9.19 -12.91 -4.11
CA GLU A 262 8.61 -13.25 -5.43
C GLU A 262 9.65 -13.72 -6.44
N LEU A 263 10.84 -13.11 -6.41
CA LEU A 263 11.98 -13.47 -7.26
C LEU A 263 13.15 -14.09 -6.48
N GLY A 264 12.87 -14.71 -5.35
CA GLY A 264 13.85 -15.32 -4.46
C GLY A 264 14.34 -14.39 -3.35
N GLU A 265 15.32 -14.85 -2.59
CA GLU A 265 15.85 -14.10 -1.45
C GLU A 265 16.51 -12.78 -1.88
N PRO A 266 16.32 -11.70 -1.10
CA PRO A 266 16.99 -10.43 -1.35
C PRO A 266 18.53 -10.58 -1.39
N PRO A 267 19.21 -10.09 -2.45
CA PRO A 267 20.65 -10.32 -2.62
C PRO A 267 21.52 -9.47 -1.70
N LYS A 268 21.00 -8.37 -1.16
CA LYS A 268 21.70 -7.44 -0.27
C LYS A 268 20.72 -6.53 0.46
N LEU A 269 21.18 -5.87 1.52
CA LEU A 269 20.44 -4.79 2.15
C LEU A 269 20.29 -3.61 1.16
N PHE A 270 19.09 -2.99 1.14
CA PHE A 270 18.75 -1.93 0.17
C PHE A 270 19.00 -2.34 -1.29
N HIS A 271 18.36 -3.42 -1.67
CA HIS A 271 18.43 -3.99 -3.03
C HIS A 271 17.42 -3.37 -4.02
N GLY A 272 16.74 -2.29 -3.64
CA GLY A 272 15.64 -1.72 -4.44
C GLY A 272 14.32 -2.48 -4.29
N GLY A 273 14.09 -3.09 -3.12
CA GLY A 273 12.85 -3.80 -2.82
C GLY A 273 11.66 -2.88 -2.60
N PHE A 274 10.46 -3.44 -2.67
CA PHE A 274 9.19 -2.71 -2.54
C PHE A 274 8.85 -2.31 -1.09
N GLY A 275 9.48 -2.90 -0.08
CA GLY A 275 9.15 -2.74 1.33
C GLY A 275 9.23 -1.30 1.83
N LEU A 276 8.32 -0.90 2.68
CA LEU A 276 8.45 0.30 3.51
C LEU A 276 9.64 0.14 4.47
N LEU A 277 9.80 -1.07 4.97
CA LEU A 277 10.90 -1.51 5.83
C LEU A 277 11.85 -2.41 5.04
N SER A 278 13.15 -2.29 5.29
CA SER A 278 14.14 -3.21 4.75
C SER A 278 14.06 -4.60 5.41
N VAL A 279 14.83 -5.56 4.91
CA VAL A 279 15.24 -6.70 5.73
C VAL A 279 15.92 -6.17 6.99
N GLY A 280 15.56 -6.73 8.15
CA GLY A 280 16.04 -6.21 9.44
C GLY A 280 15.25 -5.01 9.98
N ASN A 281 14.14 -4.64 9.34
CA ASN A 281 13.20 -3.61 9.79
C ASN A 281 13.78 -2.19 9.90
N LEU A 282 14.78 -1.83 9.08
CA LEU A 282 15.19 -0.43 8.97
C LEU A 282 14.14 0.35 8.16
N ARG A 283 13.78 1.51 8.66
CA ARG A 283 12.79 2.40 8.06
C ARG A 283 13.40 3.11 6.86
N LYS A 284 12.85 2.88 5.67
CA LYS A 284 13.27 3.58 4.44
C LYS A 284 12.70 5.01 4.40
N PRO A 285 13.21 5.91 3.55
CA PRO A 285 12.68 7.28 3.46
C PRO A 285 11.16 7.34 3.26
N ARG A 286 10.59 6.45 2.44
CA ARG A 286 9.14 6.36 2.21
C ARG A 286 8.34 5.90 3.44
N TYR A 287 8.96 5.14 4.34
CA TYR A 287 8.34 4.82 5.62
C TYR A 287 8.12 6.07 6.46
N TRP A 288 9.17 6.90 6.58
CA TRP A 288 9.10 8.16 7.31
C TRP A 288 8.06 9.12 6.73
N ALA A 289 7.86 9.14 5.41
CA ALA A 289 6.82 9.93 4.78
C ALA A 289 5.42 9.54 5.26
N LEU A 290 5.11 8.23 5.36
CA LEU A 290 3.84 7.75 5.92
C LEU A 290 3.72 8.02 7.42
N ALA A 291 4.80 7.86 8.17
CA ALA A 291 4.82 8.20 9.60
C ALA A 291 4.56 9.70 9.84
N LEU A 292 5.10 10.58 8.99
CA LEU A 292 4.81 12.02 9.04
C LEU A 292 3.37 12.35 8.62
N LEU A 293 2.84 11.66 7.61
CA LEU A 293 1.44 11.81 7.21
C LEU A 293 0.49 11.41 8.36
N ALA A 294 0.81 10.33 9.08
CA ALA A 294 0.03 9.87 10.22
C ALA A 294 0.09 10.83 11.43
N ARG A 295 1.09 11.71 11.50
CA ARG A 295 1.17 12.76 12.52
C ARG A 295 0.24 13.95 12.27
N LEU A 296 -0.39 14.04 11.11
CA LEU A 296 -1.41 15.05 10.87
C LEU A 296 -2.65 14.80 11.74
N GLY A 297 -3.18 15.87 12.32
CA GLY A 297 -4.36 15.81 13.17
C GLY A 297 -5.65 15.46 12.41
N PRO A 298 -6.75 15.21 13.14
CA PRO A 298 -8.01 14.81 12.52
C PRO A 298 -8.73 15.94 11.79
N HIS A 299 -8.40 17.21 12.07
CA HIS A 299 -9.08 18.36 11.50
C HIS A 299 -8.26 18.96 10.36
N ARG A 300 -8.60 18.56 9.12
CA ARG A 300 -7.93 19.08 7.92
C ARG A 300 -8.09 20.60 7.84
N LEU A 301 -6.98 21.29 7.54
CA LEU A 301 -6.96 22.73 7.26
C LEU A 301 -6.92 22.99 5.77
N LEU A 302 -7.46 24.13 5.36
CA LEU A 302 -7.30 24.62 4.00
C LEU A 302 -5.85 25.04 3.78
N VAL A 303 -5.27 24.56 2.69
CA VAL A 303 -3.92 24.91 2.24
C VAL A 303 -4.01 25.53 0.86
N ASP A 304 -3.38 26.68 0.68
CA ASP A 304 -3.17 27.32 -0.61
C ASP A 304 -1.69 27.27 -0.92
N VAL A 305 -1.35 26.66 -2.07
CA VAL A 305 0.04 26.51 -2.52
C VAL A 305 0.22 27.36 -3.78
N THR A 306 1.10 28.34 -3.71
CA THR A 306 1.32 29.32 -4.78
C THR A 306 2.81 29.46 -5.12
N GLY A 307 3.12 30.05 -6.25
CA GLY A 307 4.49 30.29 -6.71
C GLY A 307 5.01 29.23 -7.69
N ASP A 308 6.29 29.30 -7.99
CA ASP A 308 6.93 28.39 -8.95
C ASP A 308 6.98 26.95 -8.44
N GLY A 309 6.43 26.04 -9.24
CA GLY A 309 6.35 24.61 -8.90
C GLY A 309 5.11 24.24 -8.05
N ALA A 310 4.23 25.18 -7.71
CA ALA A 310 3.02 24.91 -6.94
C ALA A 310 2.15 23.83 -7.60
N LEU A 311 1.69 22.84 -6.80
CA LEU A 311 0.89 21.66 -7.18
C LEU A 311 1.55 20.73 -8.22
N GLY A 312 2.57 21.20 -8.93
CA GLY A 312 3.33 20.42 -9.91
C GLY A 312 4.55 19.72 -9.29
N LEU A 313 5.35 20.45 -8.54
CA LEU A 313 6.52 19.95 -7.79
C LEU A 313 6.26 19.98 -6.30
N VAL A 314 5.91 21.15 -5.76
CA VAL A 314 5.63 21.36 -4.34
C VAL A 314 4.13 21.32 -4.11
N ASP A 315 3.74 20.54 -3.11
CA ASP A 315 2.37 20.50 -2.61
C ASP A 315 2.38 20.24 -1.10
N ALA A 316 1.25 20.44 -0.42
CA ALA A 316 1.20 20.33 1.03
C ALA A 316 -0.18 19.88 1.54
N LEU A 317 -0.16 19.28 2.73
CA LEU A 317 -1.33 19.02 3.58
C LEU A 317 -1.13 19.69 4.93
N ALA A 318 -2.19 20.16 5.55
CA ALA A 318 -2.15 20.65 6.90
C ALA A 318 -3.37 20.17 7.69
N ALA A 319 -3.16 19.96 9.00
CA ALA A 319 -4.23 19.59 9.90
C ALA A 319 -3.97 20.09 11.33
N ARG A 320 -5.04 20.17 12.11
CA ARG A 320 -5.01 20.54 13.51
C ARG A 320 -5.46 19.38 14.39
N HIS A 321 -4.80 19.23 15.53
CA HIS A 321 -5.18 18.31 16.61
C HIS A 321 -6.17 18.97 17.58
N ASP A 322 -6.86 18.14 18.38
CA ASP A 322 -7.79 18.60 19.40
C ASP A 322 -7.08 19.42 20.52
N ASP A 323 -5.80 19.14 20.76
CA ASP A 323 -4.94 19.87 21.72
C ASP A 323 -4.38 21.19 21.17
N GLY A 324 -4.77 21.58 19.96
CA GLY A 324 -4.35 22.82 19.32
C GLY A 324 -3.05 22.74 18.52
N ARG A 325 -2.33 21.62 18.52
CA ARG A 325 -1.17 21.45 17.65
C ARG A 325 -1.58 21.53 16.18
N ILE A 326 -0.72 22.11 15.35
CA ILE A 326 -0.92 22.24 13.91
C ILE A 326 0.26 21.55 13.21
N GLY A 327 -0.03 20.60 12.33
CA GLY A 327 0.94 19.94 11.46
C GLY A 327 0.81 20.45 10.02
N VAL A 328 1.94 20.79 9.41
CA VAL A 328 2.04 21.11 7.97
C VAL A 328 3.04 20.17 7.34
N LEU A 329 2.58 19.33 6.43
CA LEU A 329 3.39 18.36 5.69
C LEU A 329 3.51 18.84 4.24
N ALA A 330 4.72 19.24 3.83
CA ALA A 330 5.05 19.68 2.48
C ALA A 330 6.04 18.72 1.82
N TRP A 331 5.90 18.53 0.54
CA TRP A 331 6.86 17.74 -0.25
C TRP A 331 7.20 18.43 -1.56
N ASN A 332 8.41 18.19 -2.03
CA ASN A 332 8.89 18.56 -3.35
C ASN A 332 9.28 17.28 -4.09
N GLY A 333 8.60 16.98 -5.17
CA GLY A 333 8.80 15.74 -5.93
C GLY A 333 8.11 15.74 -7.27
N THR A 334 8.51 14.83 -8.12
CA THR A 334 7.95 14.60 -9.45
C THR A 334 7.61 13.12 -9.63
N LEU A 335 6.86 12.78 -10.67
CA LEU A 335 6.63 11.40 -11.12
C LEU A 335 7.72 10.93 -12.11
N ASP A 336 8.58 11.83 -12.58
CA ASP A 336 9.68 11.51 -13.52
C ASP A 336 10.81 10.76 -12.79
N GLN A 337 10.87 9.45 -12.98
CA GLN A 337 11.91 8.59 -12.38
C GLN A 337 13.32 8.88 -12.92
N GLY A 338 13.47 9.62 -14.02
CA GLY A 338 14.77 10.16 -14.45
C GLY A 338 15.38 11.15 -13.46
N LYS A 339 14.58 11.61 -12.49
CA LYS A 339 14.99 12.54 -11.41
C LYS A 339 15.15 11.84 -10.04
N VAL A 340 15.27 10.53 -10.01
CA VAL A 340 15.35 9.75 -8.75
C VAL A 340 16.51 10.15 -7.85
N SER A 341 17.65 10.53 -8.43
CA SER A 341 18.82 10.99 -7.69
C SER A 341 18.75 12.47 -7.25
N GLY A 342 17.64 13.14 -7.57
CA GLY A 342 17.44 14.55 -7.31
C GLY A 342 17.87 15.45 -8.47
N ASP A 343 17.40 16.70 -8.42
CA ASP A 343 17.78 17.75 -9.35
C ASP A 343 17.85 19.09 -8.60
N PRO A 344 19.03 19.65 -8.39
CA PRO A 344 19.19 20.92 -7.68
C PRO A 344 18.42 22.10 -8.30
N LEU A 345 18.18 22.08 -9.62
CA LEU A 345 17.39 23.11 -10.30
C LEU A 345 15.91 23.08 -9.94
N LEU A 346 15.45 21.97 -9.37
CA LEU A 346 14.09 21.79 -8.91
C LEU A 346 13.92 22.00 -7.39
N SER A 347 15.00 22.36 -6.68
CA SER A 347 14.92 22.84 -5.30
C SER A 347 14.08 24.13 -5.22
N ARG A 348 13.33 24.30 -4.15
CA ARG A 348 12.47 25.48 -3.97
C ARG A 348 12.64 26.08 -2.59
N ALA A 349 12.77 27.42 -2.55
CA ALA A 349 12.60 28.19 -1.33
C ALA A 349 11.10 28.17 -0.97
N VAL A 350 10.76 27.58 0.16
CA VAL A 350 9.38 27.44 0.66
C VAL A 350 9.17 28.39 1.82
N ARG A 351 8.03 29.08 1.79
CA ARG A 351 7.53 29.89 2.91
C ARG A 351 6.20 29.30 3.37
N VAL A 352 6.16 28.86 4.61
CA VAL A 352 4.94 28.37 5.28
C VAL A 352 4.39 29.47 6.16
N CYS A 353 3.15 29.90 5.89
CA CYS A 353 2.43 30.90 6.68
C CYS A 353 1.22 30.24 7.33
N VAL A 354 1.21 30.17 8.65
CA VAL A 354 0.11 29.56 9.41
C VAL A 354 -0.66 30.63 10.16
N SER A 355 -1.94 30.80 9.83
CA SER A 355 -2.84 31.70 10.55
C SER A 355 -3.18 31.12 11.91
N VAL A 356 -2.94 31.90 12.96
CA VAL A 356 -3.12 31.51 14.37
C VAL A 356 -3.67 32.69 15.17
N PRO A 357 -4.14 32.51 16.42
CA PRO A 357 -4.54 33.64 17.29
C PRO A 357 -3.42 34.67 17.47
N ALA A 358 -3.76 35.94 17.40
CA ALA A 358 -2.80 37.02 17.62
C ALA A 358 -2.20 36.95 19.04
N GLY A 359 -0.88 37.14 19.12
CA GLY A 359 -0.14 37.06 20.38
C GLY A 359 0.15 35.65 20.89
N ALA A 360 -0.31 34.61 20.20
CA ALA A 360 0.05 33.26 20.54
C ALA A 360 1.53 32.96 20.23
N SER A 361 2.12 32.00 20.91
CA SER A 361 3.46 31.53 20.62
C SER A 361 3.51 30.01 20.64
N TYR A 362 4.31 29.45 19.76
CA TYR A 362 4.37 28.00 19.49
C TYR A 362 5.79 27.48 19.60
N THR A 363 5.94 26.29 20.15
CA THR A 363 7.16 25.51 19.95
C THR A 363 7.09 24.89 18.57
N VAL A 364 8.02 25.25 17.72
CA VAL A 364 8.11 24.75 16.34
C VAL A 364 9.12 23.62 16.29
N ARG A 365 8.71 22.47 15.73
CA ARG A 365 9.58 21.36 15.35
C ARG A 365 9.54 21.18 13.85
N HIS A 366 10.68 20.96 13.23
CA HIS A 366 10.79 20.80 11.79
C HIS A 366 11.51 19.50 11.46
N TYR A 367 10.74 18.48 11.06
CA TYR A 367 11.27 17.19 10.58
C TYR A 367 11.54 17.23 9.09
N ARG A 368 12.58 16.51 8.66
CA ARG A 368 13.03 16.50 7.28
C ARG A 368 13.30 15.07 6.78
N ILE A 369 12.92 14.82 5.51
CA ILE A 369 13.37 13.65 4.73
C ILE A 369 14.03 14.20 3.47
N ASP A 370 15.33 14.02 3.33
CA ASP A 370 16.10 14.36 2.13
C ASP A 370 17.37 13.49 2.06
N ALA A 371 18.29 13.81 1.19
CA ALA A 371 19.53 13.05 1.02
C ALA A 371 20.34 12.91 2.32
N GLY A 372 20.27 13.90 3.21
CA GLY A 372 21.04 13.96 4.47
C GLY A 372 20.25 13.70 5.73
N HIS A 373 18.90 13.64 5.65
CA HIS A 373 18.03 13.53 6.83
C HIS A 373 17.04 12.40 6.67
N SER A 374 16.80 11.63 7.76
CA SER A 374 15.86 10.50 7.82
C SER A 374 16.04 9.50 6.66
N ASN A 375 17.28 9.30 6.27
CA ASN A 375 17.71 8.44 5.16
C ASN A 375 18.86 7.54 5.62
N ILE A 376 18.57 6.29 5.87
CA ILE A 376 19.57 5.33 6.39
C ILE A 376 20.48 4.76 5.29
N VAL A 377 20.12 4.88 4.03
CA VAL A 377 20.84 4.25 2.92
C VAL A 377 22.31 4.74 2.83
N PRO A 378 22.62 6.06 2.85
CA PRO A 378 24.00 6.55 2.84
C PRO A 378 24.83 6.05 4.03
N ALA A 379 24.22 5.92 5.22
CA ALA A 379 24.93 5.41 6.38
C ALA A 379 25.35 3.95 6.19
N TRP A 380 24.49 3.14 5.58
CA TRP A 380 24.83 1.77 5.21
C TRP A 380 25.91 1.73 4.13
N GLU A 381 25.75 2.50 3.05
CA GLU A 381 26.74 2.55 1.96
C GLU A 381 28.14 2.88 2.47
N GLN A 382 28.24 3.86 3.37
CA GLN A 382 29.51 4.23 4.00
C GLN A 382 30.06 3.11 4.90
N MET A 383 29.20 2.42 5.64
CA MET A 383 29.59 1.40 6.61
C MET A 383 29.89 0.04 5.95
N SER A 384 29.25 -0.25 4.82
CA SER A 384 29.27 -1.58 4.19
C SER A 384 30.62 -1.97 3.61
N HIS A 385 31.44 -0.99 3.17
CA HIS A 385 32.67 -1.20 2.41
C HIS A 385 32.48 -2.24 1.28
N GLY A 386 31.28 -2.27 0.67
CA GLY A 386 30.92 -3.21 -0.41
C GLY A 386 30.35 -4.55 0.06
N ALA A 387 30.16 -4.76 1.37
CA ALA A 387 29.46 -5.94 1.87
C ALA A 387 27.97 -5.92 1.50
N ALA A 388 27.41 -7.08 1.18
CA ALA A 388 25.99 -7.21 0.87
C ALA A 388 25.08 -7.05 2.11
N TRP A 389 25.55 -7.53 3.26
CA TRP A 389 24.78 -7.55 4.51
C TRP A 389 25.58 -7.01 5.69
N PRO A 390 24.91 -6.36 6.67
CA PRO A 390 25.55 -5.95 7.91
C PRO A 390 26.01 -7.15 8.75
N SER A 391 27.16 -7.01 9.37
CA SER A 391 27.60 -7.91 10.45
C SER A 391 26.73 -7.74 11.70
N SER A 392 26.83 -8.69 12.63
CA SER A 392 26.14 -8.62 13.92
C SER A 392 26.45 -7.37 14.73
N SER A 393 27.63 -6.79 14.58
CA SER A 393 28.04 -5.54 15.25
C SER A 393 27.55 -4.28 14.53
N GLN A 394 27.26 -4.35 13.21
CA GLN A 394 26.79 -3.21 12.44
C GLN A 394 25.26 -2.99 12.56
N TRP A 395 24.47 -4.04 12.78
CA TRP A 395 23.02 -3.92 12.95
C TRP A 395 22.59 -2.95 14.06
N PRO A 396 23.13 -3.01 15.29
CA PRO A 396 22.77 -2.04 16.34
C PRO A 396 23.06 -0.59 15.93
N VAL A 397 24.20 -0.34 15.26
CA VAL A 397 24.59 0.99 14.81
C VAL A 397 23.61 1.53 13.76
N LEU A 398 23.19 0.68 12.81
CA LEU A 398 22.20 1.04 11.82
C LEU A 398 20.83 1.34 12.44
N HIS A 399 20.40 0.54 13.41
CA HIS A 399 19.14 0.79 14.12
C HIS A 399 19.16 2.09 14.92
N GLU A 400 20.27 2.42 15.57
CA GLU A 400 20.44 3.69 16.27
C GLU A 400 20.44 4.89 15.32
N ALA A 401 21.07 4.77 14.16
CA ALA A 401 21.12 5.80 13.12
C ALA A 401 19.77 5.96 12.38
N ASN A 402 18.92 4.91 12.39
CA ASN A 402 17.66 4.89 11.65
C ASN A 402 16.53 5.60 12.42
N ARG A 403 16.56 6.90 12.42
CA ARG A 403 15.62 7.78 13.13
C ARG A 403 15.02 8.84 12.23
N LEU A 404 13.96 9.48 12.71
CA LEU A 404 13.38 10.65 12.09
C LEU A 404 14.15 11.88 12.56
N ASP A 405 14.76 12.60 11.64
CA ASP A 405 15.63 13.73 11.93
C ASP A 405 14.88 15.07 11.91
N GLU A 406 15.21 15.94 12.86
CA GLU A 406 14.83 17.35 12.83
C GLU A 406 15.84 18.12 11.95
N LEU A 407 15.35 19.02 11.09
CA LEU A 407 16.19 19.90 10.25
C LEU A 407 16.98 20.90 11.10
N VAL A 408 16.33 21.43 12.11
CA VAL A 408 16.91 22.38 13.10
C VAL A 408 16.35 22.04 14.48
N PRO A 409 17.05 22.39 15.56
CA PRO A 409 16.53 22.23 16.91
C PRO A 409 15.21 22.97 17.09
N PRO A 410 14.30 22.46 17.96
CA PRO A 410 13.04 23.15 18.26
C PRO A 410 13.26 24.55 18.77
N GLU A 411 12.43 25.49 18.32
CA GLU A 411 12.47 26.88 18.72
C GLU A 411 11.09 27.41 19.13
N ARG A 412 11.05 28.47 19.96
CA ARG A 412 9.82 29.17 20.34
C ARG A 412 9.61 30.35 19.40
N VAL A 413 8.48 30.36 18.67
CA VAL A 413 8.13 31.40 17.70
C VAL A 413 6.85 32.08 18.13
N ALA A 414 6.87 33.40 18.20
CA ALA A 414 5.68 34.23 18.47
C ALA A 414 4.97 34.57 17.16
N ALA A 415 3.65 34.52 17.15
CA ALA A 415 2.86 34.93 16.00
C ALA A 415 2.94 36.47 15.80
N ALA A 416 3.42 36.89 14.65
CA ALA A 416 3.41 38.28 14.21
C ALA A 416 2.12 38.60 13.44
N GLY A 417 1.30 39.50 13.96
CA GLY A 417 0.04 39.85 13.29
C GLY A 417 -0.95 38.71 13.15
N GLY A 418 -0.87 37.66 13.99
CA GLY A 418 -1.71 36.45 13.87
C GLY A 418 -1.21 35.43 12.86
N VAL A 419 0.07 35.50 12.48
CA VAL A 419 0.69 34.55 11.55
C VAL A 419 2.01 34.04 12.15
N VAL A 420 2.23 32.74 12.07
CA VAL A 420 3.55 32.13 12.22
C VAL A 420 4.12 31.90 10.83
N GLU A 421 5.30 32.48 10.55
CA GLU A 421 5.98 32.35 9.27
C GLU A 421 7.29 31.58 9.43
N LEU A 422 7.52 30.60 8.52
CA LEU A 422 8.74 29.80 8.46
C LEU A 422 9.24 29.78 7.02
N ALA A 423 10.55 29.91 6.82
CA ALA A 423 11.15 29.84 5.50
C ALA A 423 12.31 28.84 5.48
N PHE A 424 12.37 28.01 4.47
CA PHE A 424 13.42 27.00 4.31
C PHE A 424 13.55 26.56 2.84
N GLU A 425 14.72 26.01 2.51
CA GLU A 425 14.92 25.32 1.24
C GLU A 425 14.36 23.91 1.31
N LEU A 426 13.60 23.51 0.28
CA LEU A 426 13.06 22.17 0.11
C LEU A 426 13.65 21.54 -1.15
N PRO A 427 14.63 20.64 -1.01
CA PRO A 427 15.26 19.99 -2.16
C PRO A 427 14.26 19.11 -2.92
N MET A 428 14.57 18.76 -4.15
CA MET A 428 13.81 17.80 -4.93
C MET A 428 14.69 16.55 -5.21
N PRO A 429 14.32 15.36 -4.68
CA PRO A 429 13.16 15.09 -3.83
C PRO A 429 13.38 15.51 -2.37
N GLY A 430 12.30 15.90 -1.69
CA GLY A 430 12.38 16.24 -0.28
C GLY A 430 10.99 16.32 0.37
N VAL A 431 10.95 16.13 1.69
CA VAL A 431 9.73 16.22 2.52
C VAL A 431 10.06 17.01 3.78
N SER A 432 9.18 17.90 4.15
CA SER A 432 9.21 18.67 5.41
C SER A 432 7.91 18.51 6.18
N TYR A 433 8.01 18.23 7.46
CA TYR A 433 6.87 18.30 8.36
C TYR A 433 7.18 19.32 9.45
N VAL A 434 6.37 20.38 9.51
CA VAL A 434 6.44 21.42 10.53
C VAL A 434 5.31 21.22 11.51
N GLU A 435 5.63 21.10 12.78
CA GLU A 435 4.68 21.02 13.88
C GLU A 435 4.74 22.29 14.73
N LEU A 436 3.60 22.93 14.94
CA LEU A 436 3.41 24.04 15.85
C LEU A 436 2.66 23.53 17.10
N ALA A 437 3.33 23.47 18.23
CA ALA A 437 2.75 23.11 19.53
C ALA A 437 2.55 24.34 20.38
N PRO A 438 1.34 24.61 20.92
CA PRO A 438 1.03 25.78 21.76
C PRO A 438 1.92 25.93 23.00
#